data_11de8eee4e926d41d29e109e0fe72b18
#
_entry.id   11de8eee4e926d41d29e109e0fe72b18
#
_cell.length_a   1.000
_cell.length_b   1.000
_cell.length_c   1.000
_cell.angle_alpha   90.00
_cell.angle_beta   90.00
_cell.angle_gamma   90.00
#
_symmetry.space_group_name_H-M   'P 1'
#
loop_
_entity.id
_entity.type
_entity.pdbx_description
1 polymer ?
#
loop_
_entity_poly.entity_id
_entity_poly.type
_entity_poly.pdbx_seq_one_letter_code
_entity_poly.pdbx_strand_id
1 'polypeptide(L)'
;VVTADHGVAFDPGSALRPANEDTVNEVHNVPLFVKLPGQEDAEVDDRDAATVDILPTVIDVMAVDVDWTFDGRSLLGSPGRDADVELFPAALEPRTEGFEGVLQAAERNQEDYLPYSESWLGVAQVGASGAWVGQEATVTAPARGLRWHLDNEDALMIDDEAQQQEGLPIRRPVVLTGTVESSGASIPDELLVAVNGTVAGVAAVVGEGDDRTFSVLVAERYFEQGANEVTLLVVDGDADPPSLRLIERT
;
A
#
# COMPACT_ATOMS: atom_id res chain seq x y z
N VAL A 1 6.49 13.71 -19.66
CA VAL A 1 6.95 13.38 -18.31
C VAL A 1 5.78 12.78 -17.54
N VAL A 2 6.01 11.69 -16.82
CA VAL A 2 5.06 11.08 -15.88
C VAL A 2 5.74 10.99 -14.51
N THR A 3 5.08 11.49 -13.49
CA THR A 3 5.53 11.46 -12.10
C THR A 3 4.31 11.53 -11.19
N ALA A 4 4.50 11.45 -9.88
CA ALA A 4 3.48 11.71 -8.88
C ALA A 4 3.79 13.00 -8.11
N ASP A 5 2.77 13.57 -7.49
CA ASP A 5 2.89 14.74 -6.60
C ASP A 5 3.55 14.37 -5.26
N HIS A 6 3.30 13.15 -4.79
CA HIS A 6 3.91 12.54 -3.61
C HIS A 6 3.84 11.02 -3.69
N GLY A 7 4.63 10.33 -2.90
CA GLY A 7 4.55 8.90 -2.64
C GLY A 7 3.48 8.55 -1.60
N VAL A 8 3.53 7.34 -1.11
CA VAL A 8 2.59 6.80 -0.11
C VAL A 8 3.39 6.07 0.95
N ALA A 9 3.03 6.25 2.21
CA ALA A 9 3.55 5.45 3.30
C ALA A 9 2.94 4.03 3.25
N PHE A 10 3.80 3.03 3.32
CA PHE A 10 3.42 1.62 3.34
C PHE A 10 3.43 1.05 4.78
N ASP A 11 4.00 1.79 5.73
CA ASP A 11 4.06 1.37 7.12
C ASP A 11 2.66 1.20 7.73
N PRO A 12 2.28 -0.02 8.21
CA PRO A 12 0.96 -0.29 8.74
C PRO A 12 0.62 0.62 9.93
N GLY A 13 -0.54 1.27 9.87
CA GLY A 13 -0.99 2.22 10.89
C GLY A 13 -0.52 3.65 10.70
N SER A 14 0.41 3.89 9.79
CA SER A 14 0.82 5.23 9.43
C SER A 14 -0.20 5.92 8.52
N ALA A 15 -0.28 7.24 8.60
CA ALA A 15 -1.09 8.01 7.68
C ALA A 15 -0.50 7.93 6.27
N LEU A 16 -1.34 7.69 5.26
CA LEU A 16 -0.91 7.45 3.89
C LEU A 16 -0.15 8.63 3.25
N ARG A 17 -0.48 9.87 3.61
CA ARG A 17 0.04 11.08 2.96
C ARG A 17 0.83 12.01 3.87
N PRO A 18 0.35 12.36 5.09
CA PRO A 18 1.17 13.17 6.00
C PRO A 18 2.43 12.40 6.36
N ALA A 19 3.57 12.91 5.90
CA ALA A 19 4.85 12.35 6.28
C ALA A 19 5.14 12.59 7.76
N ASN A 20 5.62 11.59 8.45
CA ASN A 20 6.24 11.66 9.78
C ASN A 20 7.74 11.30 9.67
N GLU A 21 8.45 11.22 10.78
CA GLU A 21 9.89 10.91 10.78
C GLU A 21 10.21 9.53 10.17
N ASP A 22 9.30 8.57 10.33
CA ASP A 22 9.49 7.19 9.85
C ASP A 22 9.14 7.04 8.36
N THR A 23 8.14 7.80 7.88
CA THR A 23 7.57 7.64 6.53
C THR A 23 8.00 8.72 5.53
N VAL A 24 8.78 9.70 5.95
CA VAL A 24 9.17 10.84 5.08
C VAL A 24 9.86 10.40 3.80
N ASN A 25 10.71 9.39 3.86
CA ASN A 25 11.44 8.88 2.71
C ASN A 25 10.54 8.12 1.71
N GLU A 26 9.46 7.51 2.18
CA GLU A 26 8.47 6.84 1.32
C GLU A 26 7.55 7.85 0.65
N VAL A 27 7.07 8.84 1.41
CA VAL A 27 6.15 9.87 0.90
C VAL A 27 6.84 10.80 -0.10
N HIS A 28 8.15 11.02 0.01
CA HIS A 28 8.91 11.85 -0.92
C HIS A 28 9.54 11.06 -2.08
N ASN A 29 9.43 9.73 -2.08
CA ASN A 29 9.88 8.90 -3.18
C ASN A 29 8.79 8.78 -4.25
N VAL A 30 9.03 9.37 -5.41
CA VAL A 30 8.10 9.35 -6.54
C VAL A 30 8.77 8.83 -7.81
N PRO A 31 8.04 8.07 -8.64
CA PRO A 31 8.58 7.63 -9.92
C PRO A 31 8.76 8.83 -10.87
N LEU A 32 9.80 8.80 -11.68
CA LEU A 32 10.01 9.77 -12.75
C LEU A 32 10.27 9.06 -14.07
N PHE A 33 9.33 9.22 -15.01
CA PHE A 33 9.47 8.73 -16.38
C PHE A 33 9.55 9.91 -17.34
N VAL A 34 10.61 9.98 -18.11
CA VAL A 34 10.81 11.02 -19.14
C VAL A 34 10.88 10.33 -20.50
N LYS A 35 9.95 10.65 -21.40
CA LYS A 35 9.96 10.22 -22.79
C LYS A 35 10.43 11.39 -23.63
N LEU A 36 11.62 11.27 -24.22
CA LEU A 36 12.17 12.28 -25.12
C LEU A 36 11.58 12.20 -26.52
N PRO A 37 11.51 13.30 -27.28
CA PRO A 37 11.15 13.27 -28.68
C PRO A 37 12.05 12.33 -29.47
N GLY A 38 11.45 11.42 -30.26
CA GLY A 38 12.18 10.47 -31.09
C GLY A 38 12.85 9.31 -30.33
N GLN A 39 12.75 9.22 -29.01
CA GLN A 39 13.26 8.08 -28.26
C GLN A 39 12.46 6.82 -28.58
N GLU A 40 13.11 5.74 -29.03
CA GLU A 40 12.48 4.45 -29.35
C GLU A 40 12.78 3.40 -28.29
N ASP A 41 13.98 3.43 -27.72
CA ASP A 41 14.44 2.49 -26.71
C ASP A 41 14.19 3.01 -25.30
N ALA A 42 13.89 2.07 -24.38
CA ALA A 42 13.82 2.36 -22.96
C ALA A 42 15.23 2.39 -22.37
N GLU A 43 15.47 3.34 -21.49
CA GLU A 43 16.71 3.46 -20.74
C GLU A 43 16.37 3.65 -19.26
N VAL A 44 17.09 2.95 -18.38
CA VAL A 44 17.04 3.16 -16.94
C VAL A 44 18.22 4.02 -16.56
N ASP A 45 17.95 5.11 -15.86
CA ASP A 45 18.94 6.05 -15.41
C ASP A 45 18.92 6.09 -13.88
N ASP A 46 19.97 5.59 -13.25
CA ASP A 46 20.11 5.48 -11.79
C ASP A 46 20.66 6.76 -11.14
N ARG A 47 20.71 7.87 -11.89
CA ARG A 47 21.14 9.15 -11.33
C ARG A 47 20.07 9.73 -10.41
N ASP A 48 20.54 10.32 -9.33
CA ASP A 48 19.68 11.04 -8.41
C ASP A 48 19.01 12.24 -9.10
N ALA A 49 17.69 12.30 -8.99
CA ALA A 49 16.85 13.34 -9.55
C ALA A 49 15.84 13.84 -8.51
N ALA A 50 15.43 15.08 -8.64
CA ALA A 50 14.38 15.68 -7.83
C ALA A 50 13.30 16.27 -8.72
N THR A 51 12.08 16.43 -8.21
CA THR A 51 10.95 17.00 -8.98
C THR A 51 11.23 18.40 -9.53
N VAL A 52 12.08 19.18 -8.85
CA VAL A 52 12.54 20.50 -9.33
C VAL A 52 13.39 20.43 -10.61
N ASP A 53 13.92 19.26 -10.96
CA ASP A 53 14.71 19.03 -12.18
C ASP A 53 13.84 18.89 -13.44
N ILE A 54 12.54 18.67 -13.25
CA ILE A 54 11.59 18.43 -14.37
C ILE A 54 11.50 19.66 -15.27
N LEU A 55 11.26 20.84 -14.69
CA LEU A 55 11.07 22.05 -15.48
C LEU A 55 12.31 22.43 -16.30
N PRO A 56 13.53 22.52 -15.73
CA PRO A 56 14.71 22.80 -16.53
C PRO A 56 14.98 21.71 -17.58
N THR A 57 14.67 20.46 -17.33
CA THR A 57 14.76 19.39 -18.32
C THR A 57 13.81 19.61 -19.51
N VAL A 58 12.56 19.99 -19.25
CA VAL A 58 11.58 20.29 -20.31
C VAL A 58 12.01 21.49 -21.15
N ILE A 59 12.49 22.57 -20.51
CA ILE A 59 12.99 23.77 -21.18
C ILE A 59 14.16 23.43 -22.11
N ASP A 60 15.08 22.60 -21.62
CA ASP A 60 16.26 22.16 -22.36
C ASP A 60 15.88 21.27 -23.57
N VAL A 61 14.96 20.31 -23.38
CA VAL A 61 14.40 19.48 -24.47
C VAL A 61 13.74 20.34 -25.56
N MET A 62 13.05 21.41 -25.17
CA MET A 62 12.38 22.32 -26.08
C MET A 62 13.32 23.32 -26.72
N ALA A 63 14.58 23.39 -26.29
CA ALA A 63 15.59 24.38 -26.72
C ALA A 63 15.06 25.83 -26.62
N VAL A 64 14.33 26.12 -25.53
CA VAL A 64 13.81 27.47 -25.23
C VAL A 64 14.83 28.20 -24.37
N ASP A 65 15.19 29.41 -24.79
CA ASP A 65 16.07 30.29 -24.02
C ASP A 65 15.20 31.11 -23.03
N VAL A 66 15.51 30.99 -21.76
CA VAL A 66 14.85 31.70 -20.66
C VAL A 66 15.89 32.31 -19.72
N ASP A 67 15.56 33.46 -19.17
CA ASP A 67 16.40 34.17 -18.19
C ASP A 67 16.05 33.81 -16.74
N TRP A 68 15.43 32.65 -16.54
CA TRP A 68 15.02 32.17 -15.22
C TRP A 68 16.20 31.49 -14.49
N THR A 69 16.23 31.66 -13.18
CA THR A 69 17.07 30.84 -12.31
C THR A 69 16.23 29.71 -11.78
N PHE A 70 16.68 28.47 -12.00
CA PHE A 70 16.00 27.26 -11.53
C PHE A 70 16.70 26.74 -10.28
N ASP A 71 15.91 26.23 -9.33
CA ASP A 71 16.43 25.46 -8.18
C ASP A 71 16.89 24.06 -8.61
N GLY A 72 16.31 23.53 -9.66
CA GLY A 72 16.68 22.28 -10.30
C GLY A 72 17.64 22.46 -11.46
N ARG A 73 18.02 21.34 -12.07
CA ARG A 73 18.90 21.31 -13.25
C ARG A 73 18.35 20.34 -14.30
N SER A 74 18.68 20.57 -15.57
CA SER A 74 18.35 19.63 -16.64
C SER A 74 18.99 18.26 -16.37
N LEU A 75 18.20 17.21 -16.55
CA LEU A 75 18.68 15.82 -16.52
C LEU A 75 19.38 15.43 -17.83
N LEU A 76 19.32 16.27 -18.88
CA LEU A 76 20.05 16.01 -20.12
C LEU A 76 21.54 16.32 -19.99
N GLY A 77 22.36 15.28 -20.06
CA GLY A 77 23.81 15.42 -20.06
C GLY A 77 24.45 15.88 -18.74
N SER A 78 23.68 16.10 -17.71
CA SER A 78 24.22 16.46 -16.38
C SER A 78 24.60 15.22 -15.58
N PRO A 79 25.67 15.29 -14.77
CA PRO A 79 25.92 14.24 -13.77
C PRO A 79 24.77 14.23 -12.75
N GLY A 80 24.61 13.13 -12.04
CA GLY A 80 23.66 13.00 -10.91
C GLY A 80 23.84 14.07 -9.82
N ARG A 81 22.94 14.18 -8.89
CA ARG A 81 23.10 15.06 -7.73
C ARG A 81 24.10 14.43 -6.76
N ASP A 82 25.11 15.19 -6.39
CA ASP A 82 26.04 14.81 -5.32
C ASP A 82 25.64 15.43 -3.97
N ALA A 83 24.48 16.12 -3.94
CA ALA A 83 24.01 16.85 -2.77
C ALA A 83 22.72 16.26 -2.24
N ASP A 84 22.55 16.36 -0.95
CA ASP A 84 21.31 16.06 -0.26
C ASP A 84 20.13 16.85 -0.84
N VAL A 85 18.95 16.29 -0.74
CA VAL A 85 17.69 16.92 -1.19
C VAL A 85 17.03 17.60 0.01
N GLU A 86 16.58 18.83 -0.20
CA GLU A 86 15.77 19.53 0.78
C GLU A 86 14.32 19.07 0.64
N LEU A 87 13.79 18.49 1.70
CA LEU A 87 12.41 18.01 1.79
C LEU A 87 11.56 19.00 2.60
N PHE A 88 10.33 19.24 2.15
CA PHE A 88 9.37 20.14 2.80
C PHE A 88 8.12 19.36 3.23
N PRO A 89 8.21 18.46 4.22
CA PRO A 89 7.06 17.70 4.66
C PRO A 89 6.04 18.61 5.36
N ALA A 90 4.75 18.46 5.01
CA ALA A 90 3.69 19.33 5.49
C ALA A 90 3.53 19.37 7.03
N ALA A 91 3.93 18.30 7.72
CA ALA A 91 3.78 18.15 9.17
C ALA A 91 5.11 18.22 9.95
N LEU A 92 6.23 18.41 9.27
CA LEU A 92 7.56 18.46 9.87
C LEU A 92 8.28 19.73 9.46
N GLU A 93 9.30 20.10 10.22
CA GLU A 93 10.23 21.15 9.78
C GLU A 93 10.96 20.70 8.50
N PRO A 94 11.32 21.65 7.61
CA PRO A 94 12.16 21.36 6.45
C PRO A 94 13.45 20.66 6.87
N ARG A 95 13.81 19.62 6.13
CA ARG A 95 14.99 18.82 6.45
C ARG A 95 15.75 18.46 5.19
N THR A 96 17.04 18.26 5.36
CA THR A 96 17.94 17.81 4.30
C THR A 96 18.14 16.31 4.46
N GLU A 97 17.85 15.54 3.43
CA GLU A 97 18.02 14.09 3.39
C GLU A 97 18.89 13.68 2.21
N GLY A 98 19.73 12.68 2.45
CA GLY A 98 20.46 12.01 1.38
C GLY A 98 19.53 11.06 0.61
N PHE A 99 19.83 10.84 -0.67
CA PHE A 99 19.11 9.86 -1.49
C PHE A 99 19.20 8.43 -0.93
N GLU A 100 20.23 8.14 -0.15
CA GLU A 100 20.40 6.80 0.47
C GLU A 100 19.19 6.39 1.32
N GLY A 101 18.62 7.31 2.11
CA GLY A 101 17.43 7.02 2.93
C GLY A 101 16.19 6.70 2.08
N VAL A 102 16.03 7.42 0.95
CA VAL A 102 14.95 7.19 -0.01
C VAL A 102 15.12 5.83 -0.70
N LEU A 103 16.34 5.49 -1.14
CA LEU A 103 16.63 4.20 -1.76
C LEU A 103 16.42 3.04 -0.80
N GLN A 104 16.86 3.15 0.44
CA GLN A 104 16.64 2.12 1.46
C GLN A 104 15.15 1.90 1.76
N ALA A 105 14.34 2.97 1.76
CA ALA A 105 12.88 2.83 1.89
C ALA A 105 12.28 2.12 0.68
N ALA A 106 12.72 2.45 -0.54
CA ALA A 106 12.27 1.80 -1.77
C ALA A 106 12.67 0.30 -1.80
N GLU A 107 13.89 -0.03 -1.40
CA GLU A 107 14.38 -1.42 -1.32
C GLU A 107 13.57 -2.24 -0.32
N ARG A 108 13.32 -1.71 0.90
CA ARG A 108 12.46 -2.38 1.89
C ARG A 108 11.08 -2.64 1.32
N ASN A 109 10.44 -1.64 0.72
CA ASN A 109 9.11 -1.78 0.14
C ASN A 109 9.11 -2.79 -1.02
N GLN A 110 10.19 -2.85 -1.78
CA GLN A 110 10.37 -3.86 -2.82
C GLN A 110 10.48 -5.27 -2.24
N GLU A 111 11.26 -5.46 -1.18
CA GLU A 111 11.43 -6.75 -0.52
C GLU A 111 10.14 -7.21 0.16
N ASP A 112 9.43 -6.29 0.81
CA ASP A 112 8.24 -6.61 1.60
C ASP A 112 6.98 -6.81 0.74
N TYR A 113 6.84 -6.07 -0.36
CA TYR A 113 5.57 -6.02 -1.11
C TYR A 113 5.67 -6.55 -2.56
N LEU A 114 6.79 -6.40 -3.27
CA LEU A 114 6.92 -6.84 -4.66
C LEU A 114 7.08 -8.34 -4.91
N PRO A 115 7.56 -9.19 -3.99
CA PRO A 115 7.52 -10.64 -4.23
C PRO A 115 6.13 -11.18 -4.58
N TYR A 116 5.11 -10.38 -4.25
CA TYR A 116 3.70 -10.71 -4.47
C TYR A 116 3.12 -10.11 -5.76
N SER A 117 3.93 -9.44 -6.58
CA SER A 117 3.47 -8.57 -7.68
C SER A 117 3.22 -9.27 -9.02
N GLU A 118 3.42 -10.58 -9.16
CA GLU A 118 3.14 -11.30 -10.42
C GLU A 118 1.65 -11.30 -10.81
N SER A 119 0.78 -10.87 -9.90
CA SER A 119 -0.63 -10.65 -10.18
C SER A 119 -1.23 -9.66 -9.17
N TRP A 120 -2.38 -9.06 -9.50
CA TRP A 120 -3.22 -8.28 -8.58
C TRP A 120 -3.46 -8.97 -7.22
N LEU A 121 -3.33 -10.28 -7.19
CA LEU A 121 -3.48 -11.09 -5.97
C LEU A 121 -2.30 -10.92 -5.02
N GLY A 122 -1.14 -10.59 -5.53
CA GLY A 122 0.04 -10.39 -4.72
C GLY A 122 -0.20 -9.34 -3.62
N VAL A 123 -0.95 -8.28 -3.92
CA VAL A 123 -1.30 -7.24 -2.92
C VAL A 123 -2.09 -7.80 -1.74
N ALA A 124 -2.92 -8.81 -1.96
CA ALA A 124 -3.69 -9.48 -0.91
C ALA A 124 -2.89 -10.55 -0.14
N GLN A 125 -1.72 -10.92 -0.64
CA GLN A 125 -0.85 -11.98 -0.09
C GLN A 125 0.31 -11.42 0.74
N VAL A 126 0.32 -10.13 1.02
CA VAL A 126 1.35 -9.48 1.84
C VAL A 126 1.29 -10.02 3.27
N GLY A 127 2.47 -10.26 3.86
CA GLY A 127 2.61 -10.75 5.23
C GLY A 127 2.91 -12.24 5.34
N ALA A 128 3.24 -12.70 6.55
CA ALA A 128 3.63 -14.09 6.82
C ALA A 128 2.52 -15.10 6.52
N SER A 129 1.26 -14.65 6.61
CA SER A 129 0.07 -15.47 6.39
C SER A 129 -0.43 -15.46 4.93
N GLY A 130 0.30 -14.80 4.00
CA GLY A 130 -0.10 -14.63 2.61
C GLY A 130 -0.37 -15.93 1.84
N ALA A 131 0.29 -17.01 2.19
CA ALA A 131 0.10 -18.32 1.56
C ALA A 131 -1.33 -18.90 1.73
N TRP A 132 -2.11 -18.39 2.67
CA TRP A 132 -3.50 -18.79 2.87
C TRP A 132 -4.48 -18.18 1.87
N VAL A 133 -4.11 -17.07 1.24
CA VAL A 133 -5.00 -16.37 0.31
C VAL A 133 -5.34 -17.23 -0.89
N GLY A 134 -6.63 -17.33 -1.18
CA GLY A 134 -7.19 -18.20 -2.22
C GLY A 134 -7.55 -19.60 -1.75
N GLN A 135 -7.23 -19.98 -0.51
CA GLN A 135 -7.63 -21.26 0.07
C GLN A 135 -9.02 -21.20 0.70
N GLU A 136 -9.70 -22.33 0.79
CA GLU A 136 -10.95 -22.46 1.54
C GLU A 136 -10.70 -22.24 3.05
N ALA A 137 -11.52 -21.41 3.67
CA ALA A 137 -11.43 -21.08 5.09
C ALA A 137 -11.98 -22.20 5.97
N THR A 138 -11.25 -23.30 6.07
CA THR A 138 -11.64 -24.45 6.91
C THR A 138 -11.31 -24.14 8.37
N VAL A 139 -12.34 -23.80 9.16
CA VAL A 139 -12.22 -23.48 10.57
C VAL A 139 -12.21 -24.74 11.42
N THR A 140 -11.21 -24.87 12.31
CA THR A 140 -11.07 -26.02 13.21
C THR A 140 -11.56 -25.75 14.63
N ALA A 141 -11.50 -24.49 15.08
CA ALA A 141 -11.89 -24.10 16.44
C ALA A 141 -12.23 -22.59 16.53
N PRO A 142 -12.92 -22.14 17.59
CA PRO A 142 -13.07 -20.72 17.87
C PRO A 142 -11.77 -20.12 18.45
N ALA A 143 -11.47 -18.88 18.05
CA ALA A 143 -10.42 -18.05 18.66
C ALA A 143 -10.98 -17.38 19.93
N ARG A 144 -10.91 -18.09 21.06
CA ARG A 144 -11.49 -17.65 22.32
C ARG A 144 -10.84 -16.38 22.82
N GLY A 145 -11.65 -15.48 23.36
CA GLY A 145 -11.19 -14.22 23.95
C GLY A 145 -10.92 -13.10 22.95
N LEU A 146 -11.17 -13.35 21.67
CA LEU A 146 -11.16 -12.34 20.61
C LEU A 146 -12.55 -12.13 20.05
N ARG A 147 -12.87 -10.87 19.77
CA ARG A 147 -14.10 -10.44 19.04
C ARG A 147 -13.73 -9.39 18.03
N TRP A 148 -14.60 -9.21 17.04
CA TRP A 148 -14.38 -8.19 16.02
C TRP A 148 -15.69 -7.58 15.52
N HIS A 149 -15.59 -6.38 15.00
CA HIS A 149 -16.65 -5.75 14.21
C HIS A 149 -16.08 -5.07 12.97
N LEU A 150 -16.90 -4.88 11.97
CA LEU A 150 -16.57 -4.18 10.73
C LEU A 150 -17.11 -2.76 10.79
N ASP A 151 -16.26 -1.77 10.45
CA ASP A 151 -16.65 -0.35 10.49
C ASP A 151 -17.45 0.06 9.24
N ASN A 152 -17.22 -0.63 8.11
CA ASN A 152 -17.78 -0.31 6.81
C ASN A 152 -18.59 -1.49 6.24
N GLU A 153 -19.63 -1.91 6.93
CA GLU A 153 -20.50 -3.04 6.53
C GLU A 153 -21.18 -2.85 5.16
N ASP A 154 -21.44 -1.62 4.77
CA ASP A 154 -21.98 -1.24 3.46
C ASP A 154 -21.09 -1.70 2.29
N ALA A 155 -19.78 -1.82 2.53
CA ALA A 155 -18.83 -2.36 1.56
C ALA A 155 -19.07 -3.84 1.19
N LEU A 156 -19.85 -4.56 1.98
CA LEU A 156 -20.21 -5.97 1.72
C LEU A 156 -21.39 -6.14 0.76
N MET A 157 -22.11 -5.05 0.47
CA MET A 157 -23.21 -5.08 -0.49
C MET A 157 -22.70 -4.65 -1.88
N ILE A 158 -22.64 -5.60 -2.79
CA ILE A 158 -22.23 -5.34 -4.17
C ILE A 158 -23.47 -5.13 -5.03
N ASP A 159 -23.56 -3.96 -5.65
CA ASP A 159 -24.59 -3.59 -6.62
C ASP A 159 -23.94 -3.12 -7.92
N ASP A 160 -23.75 -4.07 -8.84
CA ASP A 160 -23.11 -3.82 -10.13
C ASP A 160 -23.91 -2.80 -10.98
N GLU A 161 -25.25 -2.78 -10.85
CA GLU A 161 -26.11 -1.86 -11.61
C GLU A 161 -25.97 -0.43 -11.11
N ALA A 162 -25.95 -0.22 -9.79
CA ALA A 162 -25.74 1.10 -9.19
C ALA A 162 -24.34 1.63 -9.51
N GLN A 163 -23.30 0.80 -9.41
CA GLN A 163 -21.94 1.19 -9.75
C GLN A 163 -21.80 1.59 -11.22
N GLN A 164 -22.45 0.86 -12.13
CA GLN A 164 -22.42 1.18 -13.56
C GLN A 164 -23.16 2.50 -13.87
N GLN A 165 -24.26 2.81 -13.18
CA GLN A 165 -24.99 4.08 -13.32
C GLN A 165 -24.14 5.28 -12.83
N GLU A 166 -23.32 5.08 -11.82
CA GLU A 166 -22.39 6.10 -11.32
C GLU A 166 -21.14 6.28 -12.20
N GLY A 167 -20.97 5.48 -13.27
CA GLY A 167 -19.79 5.49 -14.13
C GLY A 167 -18.55 4.90 -13.48
N LEU A 168 -18.70 4.17 -12.40
CA LEU A 168 -17.61 3.47 -11.72
C LEU A 168 -17.29 2.15 -12.42
N PRO A 169 -16.07 1.61 -12.27
CA PRO A 169 -15.76 0.25 -12.68
C PRO A 169 -16.74 -0.73 -12.03
N ILE A 170 -17.25 -1.68 -12.79
CA ILE A 170 -18.27 -2.65 -12.33
C ILE A 170 -17.76 -3.44 -11.12
N ARG A 171 -16.48 -3.70 -11.06
CA ARG A 171 -15.84 -4.33 -9.91
C ARG A 171 -14.53 -3.65 -9.59
N ARG A 172 -14.31 -3.37 -8.33
CA ARG A 172 -13.11 -2.74 -7.79
C ARG A 172 -12.70 -3.45 -6.49
N PRO A 173 -11.41 -3.45 -6.14
CA PRO A 173 -10.99 -3.92 -4.83
C PRO A 173 -11.73 -3.19 -3.71
N VAL A 174 -12.09 -3.92 -2.68
CA VAL A 174 -12.81 -3.40 -1.51
C VAL A 174 -11.84 -3.31 -0.34
N VAL A 175 -11.76 -2.14 0.28
CA VAL A 175 -11.06 -1.97 1.55
C VAL A 175 -12.04 -2.28 2.67
N LEU A 176 -11.72 -3.26 3.50
CA LEU A 176 -12.46 -3.57 4.72
C LEU A 176 -11.66 -3.07 5.92
N THR A 177 -12.33 -2.36 6.81
CA THR A 177 -11.76 -1.83 8.06
C THR A 177 -12.61 -2.23 9.24
N GLY A 178 -11.98 -2.42 10.38
CA GLY A 178 -12.69 -2.80 11.58
C GLY A 178 -11.81 -2.82 12.82
N THR A 179 -12.38 -3.28 13.91
CA THR A 179 -11.70 -3.38 15.20
C THR A 179 -11.72 -4.83 15.70
N VAL A 180 -10.63 -5.23 16.31
CA VAL A 180 -10.50 -6.49 17.07
C VAL A 180 -10.33 -6.17 18.53
N GLU A 181 -11.20 -6.76 19.35
CA GLU A 181 -11.22 -6.62 20.80
C GLU A 181 -10.72 -7.90 21.47
N SER A 182 -9.97 -7.73 22.55
CA SER A 182 -9.49 -8.84 23.37
C SER A 182 -10.08 -8.82 24.78
N SER A 183 -10.45 -9.98 25.28
CA SER A 183 -10.77 -10.22 26.69
C SER A 183 -9.69 -11.05 27.39
N GLY A 184 -8.42 -10.66 27.19
CA GLY A 184 -7.25 -11.31 27.82
C GLY A 184 -6.49 -12.29 26.93
N ALA A 185 -6.86 -12.41 25.64
CA ALA A 185 -6.05 -13.11 24.64
C ALA A 185 -5.04 -12.14 23.97
N SER A 186 -3.96 -12.66 23.42
CA SER A 186 -3.09 -11.85 22.58
C SER A 186 -3.76 -11.63 21.23
N ILE A 187 -3.83 -10.38 20.77
CA ILE A 187 -4.26 -10.05 19.41
C ILE A 187 -3.03 -10.20 18.50
N PRO A 188 -3.08 -11.06 17.47
CA PRO A 188 -1.98 -11.19 16.50
C PRO A 188 -1.78 -9.91 15.69
N ASP A 189 -0.59 -9.69 15.16
CA ASP A 189 -0.29 -8.56 14.29
C ASP A 189 -0.87 -8.75 12.86
N GLU A 190 -1.21 -9.98 12.50
CA GLU A 190 -1.88 -10.34 11.25
C GLU A 190 -3.12 -11.18 11.50
N LEU A 191 -4.16 -10.92 10.74
CA LEU A 191 -5.38 -11.72 10.70
C LEU A 191 -5.72 -12.07 9.24
N LEU A 192 -6.35 -13.22 9.05
CA LEU A 192 -6.89 -13.57 7.75
C LEU A 192 -8.34 -13.12 7.64
N VAL A 193 -8.67 -12.56 6.50
CA VAL A 193 -10.04 -12.19 6.14
C VAL A 193 -10.55 -13.15 5.08
N ALA A 194 -11.63 -13.86 5.38
CA ALA A 194 -12.30 -14.69 4.38
C ALA A 194 -13.60 -14.03 3.92
N VAL A 195 -13.87 -14.09 2.63
CA VAL A 195 -15.10 -13.63 1.98
C VAL A 195 -15.76 -14.84 1.33
N ASN A 196 -17.04 -15.05 1.63
CA ASN A 196 -17.83 -16.17 1.11
C ASN A 196 -17.13 -17.54 1.27
N GLY A 197 -16.43 -17.74 2.41
CA GLY A 197 -15.73 -18.98 2.74
C GLY A 197 -14.34 -19.15 2.12
N THR A 198 -13.85 -18.18 1.36
CA THR A 198 -12.48 -18.23 0.79
C THR A 198 -11.60 -17.15 1.45
N VAL A 199 -10.39 -17.49 1.88
CA VAL A 199 -9.43 -16.52 2.40
C VAL A 199 -9.09 -15.52 1.28
N ALA A 200 -9.42 -14.27 1.50
CA ALA A 200 -9.41 -13.21 0.48
C ALA A 200 -8.32 -12.17 0.71
N GLY A 201 -7.70 -12.14 1.89
CA GLY A 201 -6.60 -11.22 2.19
C GLY A 201 -6.04 -11.41 3.59
N VAL A 202 -4.89 -10.78 3.81
CA VAL A 202 -4.21 -10.65 5.11
C VAL A 202 -4.43 -9.23 5.61
N ALA A 203 -5.02 -9.10 6.78
CA ALA A 203 -5.21 -7.83 7.46
C ALA A 203 -4.06 -7.55 8.42
N ALA A 204 -3.40 -6.42 8.26
CA ALA A 204 -2.50 -5.90 9.28
C ALA A 204 -3.33 -5.35 10.46
N VAL A 205 -2.91 -5.68 11.67
CA VAL A 205 -3.53 -5.22 12.90
C VAL A 205 -2.63 -4.20 13.55
N VAL A 206 -3.17 -3.00 13.80
CA VAL A 206 -2.42 -1.87 14.31
C VAL A 206 -3.02 -1.31 15.59
N GLY A 207 -2.18 -0.70 16.40
CA GLY A 207 -2.54 -0.14 17.70
C GLY A 207 -2.00 -0.96 18.86
N GLU A 208 -2.24 -0.48 20.07
CA GLU A 208 -1.82 -1.09 21.32
C GLU A 208 -3.02 -1.37 22.23
N GLY A 209 -2.85 -2.28 23.17
CA GLY A 209 -3.88 -2.61 24.14
C GLY A 209 -4.84 -3.70 23.68
N ASP A 210 -6.04 -3.68 24.29
CA ASP A 210 -7.05 -4.73 24.11
C ASP A 210 -7.98 -4.46 22.91
N ASP A 211 -7.96 -3.24 22.35
CA ASP A 211 -8.72 -2.83 21.17
C ASP A 211 -7.76 -2.36 20.10
N ARG A 212 -7.71 -3.07 18.98
CA ARG A 212 -6.83 -2.75 17.85
C ARG A 212 -7.62 -2.68 16.55
N THR A 213 -7.18 -1.83 15.64
CA THR A 213 -7.80 -1.70 14.33
C THR A 213 -7.14 -2.62 13.31
N PHE A 214 -7.90 -3.03 12.30
CA PHE A 214 -7.38 -3.74 11.14
C PHE A 214 -7.85 -3.10 9.83
N SER A 215 -7.06 -3.28 8.80
CA SER A 215 -7.42 -2.90 7.43
C SER A 215 -6.92 -3.95 6.45
N VAL A 216 -7.71 -4.24 5.42
CA VAL A 216 -7.36 -5.18 4.36
C VAL A 216 -7.93 -4.75 3.02
N LEU A 217 -7.14 -4.90 1.98
CA LEU A 217 -7.59 -4.77 0.60
C LEU A 217 -7.99 -6.16 0.07
N VAL A 218 -9.25 -6.29 -0.33
CA VAL A 218 -9.80 -7.54 -0.86
C VAL A 218 -10.10 -7.37 -2.35
N ALA A 219 -9.61 -8.29 -3.17
CA ALA A 219 -9.87 -8.27 -4.60
C ALA A 219 -11.37 -8.54 -4.91
N GLU A 220 -11.89 -7.86 -5.92
CA GLU A 220 -13.29 -7.91 -6.35
C GLU A 220 -13.81 -9.32 -6.65
N ARG A 221 -12.95 -10.21 -7.09
CA ARG A 221 -13.32 -11.59 -7.47
C ARG A 221 -13.84 -12.46 -6.33
N TYR A 222 -13.60 -12.06 -5.08
CA TYR A 222 -14.09 -12.77 -3.90
C TYR A 222 -15.52 -12.37 -3.53
N PHE A 223 -16.02 -11.28 -4.11
CA PHE A 223 -17.37 -10.79 -3.86
C PHE A 223 -18.36 -11.30 -4.92
N GLU A 224 -19.56 -11.58 -4.47
CA GLU A 224 -20.71 -11.90 -5.32
C GLU A 224 -21.67 -10.71 -5.37
N GLN A 225 -22.56 -10.70 -6.38
CA GLN A 225 -23.65 -9.73 -6.44
C GLN A 225 -24.57 -9.87 -5.23
N GLY A 226 -24.88 -8.75 -4.58
CA GLY A 226 -25.70 -8.73 -3.37
C GLY A 226 -24.87 -8.75 -2.08
N ALA A 227 -25.40 -9.36 -1.04
CA ALA A 227 -24.76 -9.42 0.27
C ALA A 227 -23.66 -10.47 0.31
N ASN A 228 -22.51 -10.10 0.89
CA ASN A 228 -21.36 -10.98 1.06
C ASN A 228 -21.10 -11.25 2.54
N GLU A 229 -20.67 -12.46 2.86
CA GLU A 229 -20.28 -12.84 4.21
C GLU A 229 -18.77 -12.64 4.40
N VAL A 230 -18.39 -12.01 5.51
CA VAL A 230 -17.00 -11.84 5.91
C VAL A 230 -16.77 -12.51 7.25
N THR A 231 -15.65 -13.22 7.37
CA THR A 231 -15.16 -13.83 8.60
C THR A 231 -13.71 -13.46 8.85
N LEU A 232 -13.37 -13.25 10.12
CA LEU A 232 -12.00 -12.95 10.57
C LEU A 232 -11.42 -14.17 11.26
N LEU A 233 -10.17 -14.50 10.90
CA LEU A 233 -9.54 -15.76 11.30
C LEU A 233 -8.12 -15.52 11.85
N VAL A 234 -7.72 -16.35 12.80
CA VAL A 234 -6.35 -16.45 13.31
C VAL A 234 -5.72 -17.73 12.79
N VAL A 235 -4.48 -17.65 12.35
CA VAL A 235 -3.67 -18.84 12.06
C VAL A 235 -3.14 -19.42 13.37
N ASP A 236 -3.46 -20.68 13.65
CA ASP A 236 -2.86 -21.46 14.72
C ASP A 236 -1.59 -22.12 14.19
N GLY A 237 -0.48 -21.41 14.31
CA GLY A 237 0.83 -21.86 13.84
C GLY A 237 1.46 -22.98 14.69
N ASP A 238 0.97 -23.16 15.93
CA ASP A 238 1.43 -24.24 16.82
C ASP A 238 0.79 -25.59 16.47
N ALA A 239 -0.26 -25.59 15.67
CA ALA A 239 -0.88 -26.81 15.15
C ALA A 239 -0.04 -27.40 14.00
N ASP A 240 0.04 -28.73 13.94
CA ASP A 240 0.70 -29.44 12.82
C ASP A 240 -0.29 -30.41 12.15
N PRO A 241 -0.81 -30.11 10.94
CA PRO A 241 -0.56 -28.91 10.12
C PRO A 241 -1.19 -27.65 10.74
N PRO A 242 -0.72 -26.43 10.36
CA PRO A 242 -1.33 -25.17 10.78
C PRO A 242 -2.82 -25.14 10.49
N SER A 243 -3.61 -24.54 11.36
CA SER A 243 -5.08 -24.52 11.25
C SER A 243 -5.66 -23.14 11.49
N LEU A 244 -6.93 -22.95 11.10
CA LEU A 244 -7.62 -21.67 11.23
C LEU A 244 -8.59 -21.68 12.39
N ARG A 245 -8.60 -20.60 13.18
CA ARG A 245 -9.54 -20.36 14.26
C ARG A 245 -10.39 -19.14 13.96
N LEU A 246 -11.71 -19.27 14.13
CA LEU A 246 -12.69 -18.20 13.88
C LEU A 246 -12.74 -17.23 15.05
N ILE A 247 -12.63 -15.92 14.76
CA ILE A 247 -12.94 -14.86 15.71
C ILE A 247 -14.43 -14.57 15.70
N GLU A 248 -15.05 -14.46 16.88
CA GLU A 248 -16.49 -14.16 17.00
C GLU A 248 -16.76 -12.72 16.56
N ARG A 249 -17.77 -12.54 15.69
CA ARG A 249 -18.25 -11.22 15.29
C ARG A 249 -19.20 -10.67 16.35
N THR A 250 -19.06 -9.38 16.72
CA THR A 250 -19.94 -8.66 17.65
C THR A 250 -21.06 -7.92 16.92
#